data_ce67e1f1d22d0f52c586fdc196f3120c
#
_entry.id   ce67e1f1d22d0f52c586fdc196f3120c
#
_cell.length_a   1.000
_cell.length_b   1.000
_cell.length_c   1.000
_cell.angle_alpha   90.00
_cell.angle_beta   90.00
_cell.angle_gamma   90.00
#
_symmetry.space_group_name_H-M   'P 1'
#
loop_
_entity.id
_entity.type
_entity.pdbx_description
1 polymer ?
#
loop_
_entity_poly.entity_id
_entity_poly.type
_entity_poly.pdbx_seq_one_letter_code
_entity_poly.pdbx_strand_id
1 'polypeptide(L)'
;MSLMTRISWRRKTFSADANGYVRSEGCVVLVLKKLADAERNGDRILGVVRGSAVNQDGRTSGLTAPSRHAQAALLKSALDAAGLSPSDIDAIEAHGTGTALGDPIEFGAINDVYAGSHTAGSPLIVSSVKTSIGHLEACAGLAGVCRALVSFAAESIPPTLHFTKLNPAIDVTAVPSAIPVKAAPWPRTEGHPRLAGVSSFGFGGTNVHVILGEPLPAERSVDASKELSVFTLSAASADQLQKLALSCAGRLRDADGELFTDLCLTSCLGRAAMPYRLAVFDRQAMHSAPGCAPDGYFTGRVPEG
;
A
#
# COMPACT_ATOMS: atom_id res chain seq x y z
N MET A 1 -34.76 -2.76 9.66
CA MET A 1 -33.81 -2.17 10.62
C MET A 1 -32.63 -3.12 10.77
N SER A 2 -31.51 -2.66 10.43
CA SER A 2 -30.27 -3.20 9.92
C SER A 2 -29.66 -4.35 10.72
N LEU A 3 -29.54 -5.53 10.12
CA LEU A 3 -28.70 -6.66 10.53
C LEU A 3 -27.17 -6.37 10.45
N MET A 4 -26.78 -5.12 10.14
CA MET A 4 -25.41 -4.77 9.80
C MET A 4 -24.52 -4.31 10.95
N THR A 5 -25.08 -4.09 12.14
CA THR A 5 -24.31 -3.54 13.26
C THR A 5 -24.42 -4.43 14.50
N ARG A 6 -23.90 -5.63 14.43
CA ARG A 6 -23.44 -6.26 15.67
C ARG A 6 -22.08 -5.67 15.98
N ILE A 7 -21.94 -5.10 17.16
CA ILE A 7 -20.69 -4.57 17.71
C ILE A 7 -19.73 -5.75 17.90
N SER A 8 -19.07 -6.14 16.83
CA SER A 8 -17.91 -7.01 16.89
C SER A 8 -16.69 -6.13 16.75
N TRP A 9 -15.89 -6.01 17.79
CA TRP A 9 -14.61 -5.29 17.75
C TRP A 9 -13.58 -5.94 16.82
N ARG A 10 -13.92 -7.08 16.21
CA ARG A 10 -13.04 -7.87 15.35
C ARG A 10 -13.72 -8.13 14.02
N ARG A 11 -13.11 -7.69 12.95
CA ARG A 11 -13.56 -7.97 11.60
C ARG A 11 -13.09 -9.35 11.16
N LYS A 12 -13.99 -10.18 10.71
CA LYS A 12 -13.76 -11.58 10.37
C LYS A 12 -14.04 -11.84 8.90
N THR A 13 -13.34 -11.11 8.04
CA THR A 13 -13.49 -11.23 6.58
C THR A 13 -13.26 -12.67 6.13
N PHE A 14 -14.14 -13.16 5.28
CA PHE A 14 -14.18 -14.53 4.72
C PHE A 14 -14.36 -15.65 5.74
N SER A 15 -14.52 -15.35 7.01
CA SER A 15 -14.63 -16.35 8.06
C SER A 15 -16.06 -16.85 8.21
N ALA A 16 -16.23 -18.12 8.65
CA ALA A 16 -17.53 -18.74 8.92
C ALA A 16 -18.35 -17.99 9.98
N ASP A 17 -17.68 -17.30 10.88
CA ASP A 17 -18.27 -16.50 11.94
C ASP A 17 -18.33 -14.99 11.61
N ALA A 18 -18.22 -14.64 10.30
CA ALA A 18 -18.43 -13.29 9.80
C ALA A 18 -19.83 -12.79 10.16
N ASN A 19 -19.89 -11.64 10.85
CA ASN A 19 -21.14 -11.14 11.45
C ASN A 19 -21.35 -9.64 11.24
N GLY A 20 -20.65 -9.05 10.29
CA GLY A 20 -20.75 -7.63 9.94
C GLY A 20 -19.40 -6.93 9.89
N TYR A 21 -19.44 -5.61 9.69
CA TYR A 21 -18.24 -4.80 9.58
C TYR A 21 -18.05 -3.87 10.78
N VAL A 22 -16.80 -3.55 11.05
CA VAL A 22 -16.41 -2.55 12.05
C VAL A 22 -16.15 -1.24 11.34
N ARG A 23 -16.87 -0.19 11.71
CA ARG A 23 -16.63 1.16 11.17
C ARG A 23 -15.31 1.72 11.68
N SER A 24 -14.68 2.48 10.84
CA SER A 24 -13.44 3.19 11.13
C SER A 24 -13.41 4.49 10.32
N GLU A 25 -12.45 5.33 10.55
CA GLU A 25 -12.25 6.58 9.85
C GLU A 25 -10.82 6.70 9.35
N GLY A 26 -10.60 7.56 8.37
CA GLY A 26 -9.26 7.82 7.83
C GLY A 26 -9.30 8.80 6.68
N CYS A 27 -8.14 9.30 6.33
CA CYS A 27 -7.91 10.14 5.18
C CYS A 27 -6.69 9.62 4.41
N VAL A 28 -6.83 9.47 3.10
CA VAL A 28 -5.74 9.07 2.21
C VAL A 28 -5.64 10.06 1.06
N VAL A 29 -4.43 10.47 0.75
CA VAL A 29 -4.11 11.28 -0.43
C VAL A 29 -3.12 10.53 -1.28
N LEU A 30 -3.43 10.32 -2.56
CA LEU A 30 -2.53 9.74 -3.55
C LEU A 30 -2.12 10.83 -4.54
N VAL A 31 -0.82 10.92 -4.81
CA VAL A 31 -0.30 11.78 -5.88
C VAL A 31 -0.12 10.92 -7.12
N LEU A 32 -0.84 11.27 -8.17
CA LEU A 32 -0.81 10.56 -9.46
C LEU A 32 -0.09 11.39 -10.51
N LYS A 33 0.70 10.71 -11.34
CA LYS A 33 1.44 11.30 -12.44
C LYS A 33 1.50 10.31 -13.60
N LYS A 34 1.61 10.79 -14.83
CA LYS A 34 1.87 9.91 -15.99
C LYS A 34 3.21 9.19 -15.77
N LEU A 35 3.25 7.89 -16.04
CA LEU A 35 4.45 7.06 -15.81
C LEU A 35 5.69 7.66 -16.51
N ALA A 36 5.59 7.96 -17.79
CA ALA A 36 6.69 8.55 -18.56
C ALA A 36 7.18 9.91 -18.01
N ASP A 37 6.28 10.70 -17.37
CA ASP A 37 6.67 11.96 -16.75
C ASP A 37 7.33 11.74 -15.40
N ALA A 38 6.89 10.72 -14.65
CA ALA A 38 7.50 10.34 -13.38
C ALA A 38 8.92 9.79 -13.60
N GLU A 39 9.09 8.91 -14.57
CA GLU A 39 10.41 8.36 -14.97
C GLU A 39 11.36 9.47 -15.44
N ARG A 40 10.91 10.33 -16.37
CA ARG A 40 11.72 11.45 -16.87
C ARG A 40 12.15 12.41 -15.76
N ASN A 41 11.32 12.60 -14.74
CA ASN A 41 11.63 13.51 -13.63
C ASN A 41 12.37 12.83 -12.47
N GLY A 42 12.64 11.52 -12.56
CA GLY A 42 13.26 10.75 -11.47
C GLY A 42 12.40 10.65 -10.22
N ASP A 43 11.05 10.71 -10.36
CA ASP A 43 10.15 10.61 -9.22
C ASP A 43 10.18 9.18 -8.64
N ARG A 44 10.03 9.06 -7.32
CA ARG A 44 9.89 7.77 -6.68
C ARG A 44 8.51 7.18 -6.97
N ILE A 45 8.44 6.17 -7.80
CA ILE A 45 7.22 5.45 -8.15
C ILE A 45 6.98 4.35 -7.11
N LEU A 46 5.82 4.37 -6.45
CA LEU A 46 5.42 3.34 -5.47
C LEU A 46 4.65 2.19 -6.10
N GLY A 47 3.99 2.44 -7.22
CA GLY A 47 3.23 1.48 -8.01
C GLY A 47 2.67 2.12 -9.25
N VAL A 48 2.23 1.31 -10.20
CA VAL A 48 1.68 1.75 -11.48
C VAL A 48 0.23 1.29 -11.60
N VAL A 49 -0.69 2.20 -11.88
CA VAL A 49 -2.06 1.83 -12.24
C VAL A 49 -2.03 1.26 -13.66
N ARG A 50 -2.31 -0.04 -13.77
CA ARG A 50 -2.31 -0.79 -15.05
C ARG A 50 -3.66 -0.71 -15.75
N GLY A 51 -4.74 -0.73 -14.98
CA GLY A 51 -6.10 -0.62 -15.48
C GLY A 51 -7.09 -0.37 -14.36
N SER A 52 -8.27 0.07 -14.71
CA SER A 52 -9.36 0.25 -13.76
C SER A 52 -10.71 0.15 -14.45
N ALA A 53 -11.73 -0.21 -13.68
CA ALA A 53 -13.12 -0.20 -14.15
C ALA A 53 -14.04 0.30 -13.04
N VAL A 54 -15.17 0.85 -13.46
CA VAL A 54 -16.28 1.29 -12.60
C VAL A 54 -17.56 0.79 -13.20
N ASN A 55 -18.44 0.22 -12.39
CA ASN A 55 -19.78 -0.11 -12.80
C ASN A 55 -20.79 0.06 -11.66
N GLN A 56 -22.01 -0.38 -11.89
CA GLN A 56 -23.12 -0.32 -10.95
C GLN A 56 -23.76 -1.71 -10.83
N ASP A 57 -24.20 -2.08 -9.63
CA ASP A 57 -24.87 -3.36 -9.36
C ASP A 57 -26.15 -3.55 -10.18
N GLY A 58 -26.81 -2.45 -10.53
CA GLY A 58 -28.09 -2.46 -11.22
C GLY A 58 -29.22 -2.98 -10.33
N ARG A 59 -30.13 -3.77 -10.90
CA ARG A 59 -31.25 -4.35 -10.15
C ARG A 59 -30.79 -5.55 -9.34
N THR A 60 -30.91 -5.45 -8.02
CA THR A 60 -30.59 -6.52 -7.06
C THR A 60 -31.80 -6.92 -6.22
N SER A 61 -31.68 -7.91 -5.36
CA SER A 61 -32.73 -8.36 -4.43
C SER A 61 -33.04 -7.36 -3.30
N GLY A 62 -32.25 -6.32 -3.15
CA GLY A 62 -32.44 -5.27 -2.15
C GLY A 62 -31.42 -4.14 -2.30
N LEU A 63 -31.71 -2.98 -1.73
CA LEU A 63 -30.92 -1.75 -1.86
C LEU A 63 -29.43 -1.94 -1.52
N THR A 64 -29.11 -2.89 -0.64
CA THR A 64 -27.76 -3.14 -0.13
C THR A 64 -27.22 -4.50 -0.52
N ALA A 65 -27.94 -5.22 -1.37
CA ALA A 65 -27.53 -6.56 -1.82
C ALA A 65 -26.54 -6.41 -3.00
N PRO A 66 -25.30 -6.90 -2.87
CA PRO A 66 -24.33 -6.81 -3.96
C PRO A 66 -24.71 -7.75 -5.10
N SER A 67 -24.23 -7.43 -6.31
CA SER A 67 -24.44 -8.23 -7.52
C SER A 67 -23.16 -8.97 -7.92
N ARG A 68 -23.14 -10.31 -7.75
CA ARG A 68 -22.03 -11.15 -8.22
C ARG A 68 -21.73 -10.93 -9.70
N HIS A 69 -22.78 -10.83 -10.54
CA HIS A 69 -22.62 -10.61 -11.96
C HIS A 69 -21.97 -9.26 -12.28
N ALA A 70 -22.40 -8.19 -11.60
CA ALA A 70 -21.80 -6.86 -11.78
C ALA A 70 -20.34 -6.83 -11.32
N GLN A 71 -20.03 -7.47 -10.18
CA GLN A 71 -18.66 -7.57 -9.70
C GLN A 71 -17.78 -8.39 -10.65
N ALA A 72 -18.25 -9.51 -11.18
CA ALA A 72 -17.50 -10.30 -12.17
C ALA A 72 -17.26 -9.52 -13.47
N ALA A 73 -18.28 -8.81 -13.97
CA ALA A 73 -18.15 -7.94 -15.13
C ALA A 73 -17.14 -6.81 -14.90
N LEU A 74 -17.12 -6.23 -13.70
CA LEU A 74 -16.16 -5.21 -13.29
C LEU A 74 -14.71 -5.72 -13.32
N LEU A 75 -14.46 -6.88 -12.72
CA LEU A 75 -13.14 -7.51 -12.70
C LEU A 75 -12.63 -7.77 -14.12
N LYS A 76 -13.48 -8.32 -14.99
CA LYS A 76 -13.19 -8.52 -16.41
C LYS A 76 -12.83 -7.21 -17.11
N SER A 77 -13.66 -6.19 -16.95
CA SER A 77 -13.43 -4.89 -17.60
C SER A 77 -12.12 -4.26 -17.15
N ALA A 78 -11.72 -4.44 -15.89
CA ALA A 78 -10.45 -3.93 -15.40
C ALA A 78 -9.25 -4.69 -15.98
N LEU A 79 -9.34 -6.01 -16.13
CA LEU A 79 -8.35 -6.85 -16.82
C LEU A 79 -8.21 -6.45 -18.29
N ASP A 80 -9.33 -6.31 -19.00
CA ASP A 80 -9.37 -5.88 -20.40
C ASP A 80 -8.72 -4.49 -20.57
N ALA A 81 -9.06 -3.54 -19.70
CA ALA A 81 -8.46 -2.20 -19.71
C ALA A 81 -6.95 -2.20 -19.42
N ALA A 82 -6.47 -3.18 -18.68
CA ALA A 82 -5.05 -3.37 -18.40
C ALA A 82 -4.30 -4.18 -19.47
N GLY A 83 -5.01 -4.85 -20.38
CA GLY A 83 -4.44 -5.81 -21.34
C GLY A 83 -3.84 -7.03 -20.62
N LEU A 84 -4.44 -7.47 -19.51
CA LEU A 84 -3.94 -8.54 -18.65
C LEU A 84 -4.91 -9.73 -18.63
N SER A 85 -4.35 -10.92 -18.41
CA SER A 85 -5.07 -12.15 -18.18
C SER A 85 -5.31 -12.38 -16.68
N PRO A 86 -6.32 -13.15 -16.28
CA PRO A 86 -6.51 -13.52 -14.86
C PRO A 86 -5.29 -14.18 -14.22
N SER A 87 -4.50 -14.93 -14.98
CA SER A 87 -3.26 -15.59 -14.53
C SER A 87 -2.11 -14.63 -14.19
N ASP A 88 -2.19 -13.37 -14.63
CA ASP A 88 -1.17 -12.37 -14.36
C ASP A 88 -1.32 -11.74 -12.97
N ILE A 89 -2.49 -11.88 -12.33
CA ILE A 89 -2.79 -11.25 -11.04
C ILE A 89 -2.40 -12.18 -9.89
N ASP A 90 -1.44 -11.77 -9.07
CA ASP A 90 -0.97 -12.57 -7.93
C ASP A 90 -1.87 -12.44 -6.69
N ALA A 91 -2.43 -11.26 -6.48
CA ALA A 91 -3.17 -10.95 -5.27
C ALA A 91 -4.41 -10.08 -5.52
N ILE A 92 -5.43 -10.26 -4.68
CA ILE A 92 -6.60 -9.38 -4.61
C ILE A 92 -6.74 -8.82 -3.20
N GLU A 93 -6.66 -7.50 -3.10
CA GLU A 93 -7.13 -6.75 -1.95
C GLU A 93 -8.64 -6.57 -2.11
N ALA A 94 -9.39 -7.44 -1.47
CA ALA A 94 -10.82 -7.53 -1.63
C ALA A 94 -11.56 -6.41 -0.87
N HIS A 95 -12.78 -6.13 -1.30
CA HIS A 95 -13.69 -5.29 -0.51
C HIS A 95 -13.91 -5.90 0.88
N GLY A 96 -14.16 -7.21 0.97
CA GLY A 96 -14.00 -8.02 2.18
C GLY A 96 -14.59 -7.41 3.45
N THR A 97 -15.89 -7.13 3.46
CA THR A 97 -16.54 -6.42 4.59
C THR A 97 -16.81 -7.29 5.82
N GLY A 98 -16.58 -8.60 5.76
CA GLY A 98 -16.88 -9.50 6.86
C GLY A 98 -18.36 -9.73 7.08
N THR A 99 -19.16 -9.63 6.02
CA THR A 99 -20.61 -9.88 6.05
C THR A 99 -20.91 -11.29 5.56
N ALA A 100 -21.89 -11.95 6.19
CA ALA A 100 -22.28 -13.31 5.85
C ALA A 100 -22.75 -13.47 4.40
N LEU A 101 -23.28 -12.41 3.78
CA LEU A 101 -23.77 -12.38 2.41
C LEU A 101 -22.75 -11.82 1.43
N GLY A 102 -22.09 -10.71 1.78
CA GLY A 102 -21.22 -9.97 0.86
C GLY A 102 -19.95 -10.73 0.51
N ASP A 103 -19.29 -11.30 1.49
CA ASP A 103 -18.03 -12.02 1.29
C ASP A 103 -18.18 -13.23 0.34
N PRO A 104 -19.22 -14.10 0.45
CA PRO A 104 -19.44 -15.17 -0.53
C PRO A 104 -19.79 -14.66 -1.93
N ILE A 105 -20.54 -13.57 -2.06
CA ILE A 105 -20.87 -12.97 -3.36
C ILE A 105 -19.61 -12.45 -4.04
N GLU A 106 -18.77 -11.72 -3.33
CA GLU A 106 -17.49 -11.21 -3.85
C GLU A 106 -16.57 -12.36 -4.26
N PHE A 107 -16.40 -13.36 -3.40
CA PHE A 107 -15.58 -14.52 -3.70
C PHE A 107 -16.10 -15.31 -4.90
N GLY A 108 -17.43 -15.40 -5.02
CA GLY A 108 -18.07 -15.97 -6.20
C GLY A 108 -17.75 -15.21 -7.49
N ALA A 109 -17.73 -13.88 -7.45
CA ALA A 109 -17.34 -13.07 -8.60
C ALA A 109 -15.86 -13.27 -8.98
N ILE A 110 -14.98 -13.40 -7.97
CA ILE A 110 -13.58 -13.77 -8.19
C ILE A 110 -13.49 -15.13 -8.88
N ASN A 111 -14.23 -16.14 -8.41
CA ASN A 111 -14.25 -17.46 -9.03
C ASN A 111 -14.73 -17.42 -10.48
N ASP A 112 -15.73 -16.61 -10.81
CA ASP A 112 -16.26 -16.49 -12.19
C ASP A 112 -15.23 -15.95 -13.18
N VAL A 113 -14.26 -15.17 -12.70
CA VAL A 113 -13.25 -14.50 -13.54
C VAL A 113 -11.93 -15.24 -13.55
N TYR A 114 -11.52 -15.77 -12.40
CA TYR A 114 -10.20 -16.37 -12.20
C TYR A 114 -10.19 -17.92 -12.30
N ALA A 115 -11.32 -18.55 -12.64
CA ALA A 115 -11.39 -20.01 -12.80
C ALA A 115 -10.32 -20.53 -13.76
N GLY A 116 -9.54 -21.51 -13.29
CA GLY A 116 -8.48 -22.13 -14.09
C GLY A 116 -7.20 -21.30 -14.30
N SER A 117 -7.12 -20.09 -13.71
CA SER A 117 -5.95 -19.23 -13.87
C SER A 117 -4.82 -19.49 -12.85
N HIS A 118 -5.14 -20.16 -11.74
CA HIS A 118 -4.20 -20.41 -10.65
C HIS A 118 -4.14 -21.90 -10.31
N THR A 119 -3.09 -22.28 -9.58
CA THR A 119 -2.88 -23.67 -9.14
C THR A 119 -2.64 -23.73 -7.63
N ALA A 120 -2.71 -24.92 -7.04
CA ALA A 120 -2.40 -25.11 -5.63
C ALA A 120 -0.95 -24.72 -5.26
N GLY A 121 -0.01 -24.81 -6.22
CA GLY A 121 1.38 -24.39 -6.05
C GLY A 121 1.60 -22.88 -6.22
N SER A 122 0.67 -22.19 -6.88
CA SER A 122 0.66 -20.73 -7.06
C SER A 122 -0.77 -20.23 -6.92
N PRO A 123 -1.31 -20.18 -5.70
CA PRO A 123 -2.69 -19.78 -5.46
C PRO A 123 -2.86 -18.27 -5.57
N LEU A 124 -4.07 -17.83 -5.97
CA LEU A 124 -4.45 -16.42 -5.88
C LEU A 124 -4.52 -16.01 -4.41
N ILE A 125 -3.77 -14.99 -4.00
CA ILE A 125 -3.81 -14.51 -2.64
C ILE A 125 -4.98 -13.52 -2.49
N VAL A 126 -5.91 -13.79 -1.57
CA VAL A 126 -7.07 -12.91 -1.32
C VAL A 126 -7.02 -12.42 0.12
N SER A 127 -7.01 -11.11 0.29
CA SER A 127 -6.88 -10.47 1.61
C SER A 127 -7.72 -9.20 1.73
N SER A 128 -7.83 -8.63 2.94
CA SER A 128 -8.47 -7.33 3.13
C SER A 128 -7.84 -6.54 4.27
N VAL A 129 -7.43 -5.30 3.96
CA VAL A 129 -6.90 -4.32 4.93
C VAL A 129 -7.90 -4.02 6.05
N LYS A 130 -9.18 -4.19 5.75
CA LYS A 130 -10.25 -3.91 6.70
C LYS A 130 -10.19 -4.79 7.95
N THR A 131 -9.53 -5.93 7.90
CA THR A 131 -9.29 -6.77 9.09
C THR A 131 -8.32 -6.12 10.07
N SER A 132 -7.43 -5.24 9.58
CA SER A 132 -6.41 -4.56 10.39
C SER A 132 -6.88 -3.20 10.91
N ILE A 133 -7.56 -2.41 10.08
CA ILE A 133 -7.89 -1.01 10.38
C ILE A 133 -9.39 -0.69 10.38
N GLY A 134 -10.27 -1.67 10.17
CA GLY A 134 -11.70 -1.46 10.04
C GLY A 134 -12.12 -0.96 8.65
N HIS A 135 -13.38 -0.59 8.50
CA HIS A 135 -13.95 -0.07 7.26
C HIS A 135 -13.95 1.46 7.28
N LEU A 136 -13.05 2.07 6.54
CA LEU A 136 -12.89 3.52 6.45
C LEU A 136 -13.98 4.19 5.58
N GLU A 137 -15.00 3.42 5.19
CA GLU A 137 -16.13 3.89 4.36
C GLU A 137 -15.66 4.60 3.08
N ALA A 138 -15.82 5.91 2.97
CA ALA A 138 -15.41 6.65 1.77
C ALA A 138 -13.92 6.47 1.40
N CYS A 139 -13.06 6.19 2.39
CA CYS A 139 -11.62 6.04 2.20
C CYS A 139 -11.17 4.57 2.04
N ALA A 140 -12.11 3.61 2.12
CA ALA A 140 -11.78 2.18 2.18
C ALA A 140 -11.06 1.65 0.94
N GLY A 141 -11.43 2.11 -0.26
CA GLY A 141 -10.74 1.73 -1.51
C GLY A 141 -9.31 2.24 -1.55
N LEU A 142 -9.09 3.50 -1.17
CA LEU A 142 -7.74 4.08 -1.12
C LEU A 142 -6.86 3.41 -0.06
N ALA A 143 -7.43 2.98 1.06
CA ALA A 143 -6.70 2.18 2.05
C ALA A 143 -6.25 0.83 1.47
N GLY A 144 -7.06 0.18 0.64
CA GLY A 144 -6.69 -1.02 -0.11
C GLY A 144 -5.54 -0.76 -1.08
N VAL A 145 -5.58 0.35 -1.81
CA VAL A 145 -4.46 0.80 -2.66
C VAL A 145 -3.18 0.97 -1.84
N CYS A 146 -3.25 1.68 -0.71
CA CYS A 146 -2.09 1.84 0.17
C CYS A 146 -1.53 0.49 0.65
N ARG A 147 -2.39 -0.47 0.99
CA ARG A 147 -1.95 -1.80 1.39
C ARG A 147 -1.20 -2.51 0.28
N ALA A 148 -1.70 -2.48 -0.96
CA ALA A 148 -1.02 -3.07 -2.11
C ALA A 148 0.36 -2.43 -2.33
N LEU A 149 0.46 -1.10 -2.28
CA LEU A 149 1.73 -0.36 -2.43
C LEU A 149 2.75 -0.72 -1.32
N VAL A 150 2.29 -0.82 -0.06
CA VAL A 150 3.13 -1.26 1.06
C VAL A 150 3.56 -2.71 0.89
N SER A 151 2.67 -3.59 0.37
CA SER A 151 3.00 -5.00 0.11
C SER A 151 4.07 -5.15 -0.97
N PHE A 152 4.03 -4.34 -2.03
CA PHE A 152 5.12 -4.29 -3.02
C PHE A 152 6.45 -3.87 -2.39
N ALA A 153 6.44 -2.82 -1.58
CA ALA A 153 7.65 -2.31 -0.95
C ALA A 153 8.25 -3.26 0.11
N ALA A 154 7.39 -3.98 0.83
CA ALA A 154 7.79 -4.92 1.87
C ALA A 154 8.05 -6.34 1.34
N GLU A 155 7.82 -6.60 0.04
CA GLU A 155 7.87 -7.93 -0.57
C GLU A 155 7.08 -8.99 0.21
N SER A 156 5.96 -8.56 0.78
CA SER A 156 5.15 -9.39 1.66
C SER A 156 3.71 -8.90 1.71
N ILE A 157 2.76 -9.84 1.66
CA ILE A 157 1.34 -9.54 1.86
C ILE A 157 1.02 -9.73 3.34
N PRO A 158 0.53 -8.68 4.03
CA PRO A 158 0.16 -8.78 5.45
C PRO A 158 -0.97 -9.78 5.69
N PRO A 159 -1.11 -10.33 6.90
CA PRO A 159 -2.15 -11.30 7.22
C PRO A 159 -3.56 -10.71 7.18
N THR A 160 -4.54 -11.55 6.87
CA THR A 160 -5.96 -11.31 7.12
C THR A 160 -6.25 -11.66 8.58
N LEU A 161 -6.37 -10.65 9.43
CA LEU A 161 -6.55 -10.84 10.86
C LEU A 161 -7.94 -11.43 11.19
N HIS A 162 -8.04 -12.14 12.32
CA HIS A 162 -9.29 -12.70 12.84
C HIS A 162 -9.97 -13.74 11.94
N PHE A 163 -9.30 -14.22 10.91
CA PHE A 163 -9.74 -15.36 10.12
C PHE A 163 -9.51 -16.65 10.91
N THR A 164 -10.54 -17.45 11.11
CA THR A 164 -10.48 -18.68 11.88
C THR A 164 -10.76 -19.92 11.04
N LYS A 165 -11.84 -19.87 10.27
CA LYS A 165 -12.30 -20.95 9.40
C LYS A 165 -13.02 -20.33 8.21
N LEU A 166 -12.79 -20.86 7.03
CA LEU A 166 -13.45 -20.39 5.80
C LEU A 166 -14.98 -20.49 5.93
N ASN A 167 -15.65 -19.44 5.46
CA ASN A 167 -17.10 -19.44 5.34
C ASN A 167 -17.53 -20.59 4.41
N PRO A 168 -18.41 -21.52 4.84
CA PRO A 168 -18.81 -22.67 4.02
C PRO A 168 -19.53 -22.31 2.71
N ALA A 169 -20.01 -21.07 2.60
CA ALA A 169 -20.58 -20.56 1.34
C ALA A 169 -19.52 -20.04 0.35
N ILE A 170 -18.24 -20.04 0.72
CA ILE A 170 -17.12 -19.67 -0.15
C ILE A 170 -16.50 -20.95 -0.72
N ASP A 171 -16.51 -21.06 -2.04
CA ASP A 171 -15.81 -22.12 -2.76
C ASP A 171 -14.41 -21.64 -3.17
N VAL A 172 -13.38 -22.37 -2.73
CA VAL A 172 -11.97 -22.12 -3.10
C VAL A 172 -11.43 -23.21 -4.06
N THR A 173 -12.27 -24.08 -4.58
CA THR A 173 -11.87 -25.16 -5.48
C THR A 173 -11.83 -24.72 -6.94
N ALA A 174 -12.73 -23.82 -7.35
CA ALA A 174 -12.78 -23.27 -8.70
C ALA A 174 -11.53 -22.40 -9.02
N VAL A 175 -11.06 -21.66 -8.04
CA VAL A 175 -9.80 -20.91 -8.07
C VAL A 175 -9.01 -21.27 -6.82
N PRO A 176 -7.91 -22.03 -6.93
CA PRO A 176 -7.01 -22.24 -5.79
C PRO A 176 -6.61 -20.90 -5.18
N SER A 177 -7.15 -20.58 -4.01
CA SER A 177 -6.97 -19.29 -3.36
C SER A 177 -6.43 -19.46 -1.96
N ALA A 178 -5.55 -18.55 -1.53
CA ALA A 178 -4.99 -18.50 -0.20
C ALA A 178 -5.44 -17.23 0.54
N ILE A 179 -6.00 -17.40 1.73
CA ILE A 179 -6.25 -16.29 2.67
C ILE A 179 -5.11 -16.30 3.69
N PRO A 180 -4.16 -15.35 3.64
CA PRO A 180 -2.99 -15.37 4.48
C PRO A 180 -3.37 -15.12 5.94
N VAL A 181 -3.05 -16.03 6.84
CA VAL A 181 -3.20 -15.87 8.30
C VAL A 181 -1.89 -15.43 8.98
N LYS A 182 -0.82 -15.43 8.24
CA LYS A 182 0.50 -14.89 8.57
C LYS A 182 0.98 -14.07 7.38
N ALA A 183 1.98 -13.23 7.57
CA ALA A 183 2.62 -12.52 6.46
C ALA A 183 3.07 -13.53 5.40
N ALA A 184 2.60 -13.36 4.16
CA ALA A 184 2.94 -14.22 3.04
C ALA A 184 4.07 -13.55 2.24
N PRO A 185 5.23 -14.20 2.05
CA PRO A 185 6.29 -13.68 1.19
C PRO A 185 5.76 -13.40 -0.23
N TRP A 186 6.15 -12.29 -0.79
CA TRP A 186 5.81 -11.90 -2.16
C TRP A 186 7.04 -11.26 -2.82
N PRO A 187 8.11 -12.04 -3.02
CA PRO A 187 9.35 -11.52 -3.58
C PRO A 187 9.19 -11.12 -5.04
N ARG A 188 10.05 -10.23 -5.51
CA ARG A 188 10.17 -9.94 -6.95
C ARG A 188 10.65 -11.17 -7.71
N THR A 189 10.09 -11.33 -8.90
CA THR A 189 10.51 -12.37 -9.82
C THR A 189 10.90 -11.72 -11.15
N GLU A 190 12.07 -12.04 -11.65
CA GLU A 190 12.52 -11.52 -12.93
C GLU A 190 11.57 -11.94 -14.07
N GLY A 191 11.20 -10.97 -14.92
CA GLY A 191 10.27 -11.19 -16.02
C GLY A 191 8.79 -11.30 -15.65
N HIS A 192 8.45 -11.31 -14.35
CA HIS A 192 7.06 -11.35 -13.89
C HIS A 192 6.80 -10.22 -12.85
N PRO A 193 6.34 -9.05 -13.28
CA PRO A 193 6.02 -7.96 -12.36
C PRO A 193 4.83 -8.36 -11.48
N ARG A 194 4.95 -8.11 -10.18
CA ARG A 194 3.86 -8.37 -9.22
C ARG A 194 2.65 -7.50 -9.51
N LEU A 195 1.47 -8.13 -9.55
CA LEU A 195 0.21 -7.47 -9.87
C LEU A 195 -0.85 -7.73 -8.79
N ALA A 196 -1.51 -6.66 -8.34
CA ALA A 196 -2.59 -6.72 -7.36
C ALA A 196 -3.86 -6.06 -7.89
N GLY A 197 -4.99 -6.75 -7.77
CA GLY A 197 -6.30 -6.16 -7.93
C GLY A 197 -6.80 -5.58 -6.61
N VAL A 198 -7.42 -4.39 -6.63
CA VAL A 198 -8.03 -3.74 -5.46
C VAL A 198 -9.49 -3.47 -5.73
N SER A 199 -10.37 -4.08 -4.94
CA SER A 199 -11.82 -3.95 -5.05
C SER A 199 -12.41 -3.03 -4.00
N SER A 200 -13.34 -2.17 -4.40
CA SER A 200 -14.13 -1.35 -3.49
C SER A 200 -15.57 -1.23 -4.00
N PHE A 201 -16.52 -1.68 -3.18
CA PHE A 201 -17.94 -1.72 -3.53
C PHE A 201 -18.72 -0.79 -2.60
N GLY A 202 -19.38 0.21 -3.18
CA GLY A 202 -20.15 1.18 -2.44
C GLY A 202 -21.51 0.65 -2.03
N PHE A 203 -22.02 1.09 -0.89
CA PHE A 203 -23.34 0.72 -0.37
C PHE A 203 -24.49 1.06 -1.34
N GLY A 204 -24.34 2.10 -2.16
CA GLY A 204 -25.28 2.47 -3.21
C GLY A 204 -25.12 1.70 -4.52
N GLY A 205 -24.32 0.64 -4.54
CA GLY A 205 -24.11 -0.25 -5.68
C GLY A 205 -23.02 0.22 -6.68
N THR A 206 -22.33 1.30 -6.44
CA THR A 206 -21.18 1.69 -7.27
C THR A 206 -19.97 0.82 -6.94
N ASN A 207 -19.44 0.12 -7.93
CA ASN A 207 -18.31 -0.78 -7.78
C ASN A 207 -17.10 -0.25 -8.53
N VAL A 208 -15.92 -0.38 -7.93
CA VAL A 208 -14.63 0.01 -8.51
C VAL A 208 -13.63 -1.14 -8.34
N HIS A 209 -12.87 -1.41 -9.39
CA HIS A 209 -11.70 -2.28 -9.33
C HIS A 209 -10.53 -1.61 -10.04
N VAL A 210 -9.36 -1.65 -9.39
CA VAL A 210 -8.11 -1.08 -9.90
C VAL A 210 -7.05 -2.16 -9.89
N ILE A 211 -6.32 -2.30 -10.99
CA ILE A 211 -5.16 -3.19 -11.08
C ILE A 211 -3.90 -2.35 -10.92
N LEU A 212 -3.10 -2.70 -9.92
CA LEU A 212 -1.82 -2.09 -9.61
C LEU A 212 -0.69 -3.05 -9.97
N GLY A 213 0.34 -2.52 -10.60
CA GLY A 213 1.60 -3.23 -10.80
C GLY A 213 2.70 -2.64 -9.90
N GLU A 214 3.64 -3.47 -9.50
CA GLU A 214 4.84 -2.97 -8.85
C GLU A 214 5.62 -2.03 -9.79
N PRO A 215 6.35 -1.05 -9.25
CA PRO A 215 7.21 -0.22 -10.06
C PRO A 215 8.37 -1.06 -10.60
N LEU A 216 8.76 -0.81 -11.85
CA LEU A 216 10.01 -1.36 -12.37
C LEU A 216 11.18 -0.91 -11.47
N PRO A 217 12.21 -1.76 -11.30
CA PRO A 217 13.42 -1.32 -10.64
C PRO A 217 13.92 -0.04 -11.32
N ALA A 218 14.04 1.04 -10.57
CA ALA A 218 14.68 2.23 -11.11
C ALA A 218 16.13 1.86 -11.43
N GLU A 219 16.55 2.03 -12.68
CA GLU A 219 17.97 2.06 -12.98
C GLU A 219 18.56 3.24 -12.21
N ARG A 220 19.26 2.97 -11.13
CA ARG A 220 19.97 3.99 -10.38
C ARG A 220 21.12 4.50 -11.25
N SER A 221 20.88 5.56 -12.01
CA SER A 221 21.93 6.33 -12.64
C SER A 221 22.54 7.32 -11.64
N VAL A 222 22.92 6.88 -10.47
CA VAL A 222 23.76 7.72 -9.61
C VAL A 222 25.18 7.56 -10.13
N ASP A 223 25.69 8.64 -10.70
CA ASP A 223 27.12 8.76 -10.94
C ASP A 223 27.82 8.70 -9.55
N ALA A 224 28.21 7.50 -9.15
CA ALA A 224 28.86 7.22 -7.88
C ALA A 224 30.18 7.97 -7.70
N SER A 225 30.64 8.70 -8.73
CA SER A 225 31.84 9.53 -8.67
C SER A 225 31.67 10.85 -7.89
N LYS A 226 30.43 11.24 -7.56
CA LYS A 226 30.15 12.44 -6.74
C LYS A 226 29.62 12.03 -5.38
N GLU A 227 30.50 11.66 -4.47
CA GLU A 227 30.17 11.50 -3.07
C GLU A 227 29.69 12.85 -2.49
N LEU A 228 28.36 12.98 -2.36
CA LEU A 228 27.79 14.10 -1.62
C LEU A 228 27.94 13.78 -0.14
N SER A 229 28.89 14.44 0.51
CA SER A 229 29.26 14.19 1.90
C SER A 229 28.61 15.17 2.89
N VAL A 230 27.58 15.91 2.48
CA VAL A 230 26.93 16.92 3.33
C VAL A 230 25.49 16.52 3.63
N PHE A 231 25.21 16.24 4.88
CA PHE A 231 23.85 16.03 5.38
C PHE A 231 23.34 17.29 6.05
N THR A 232 22.16 17.79 5.68
CA THR A 232 21.60 19.03 6.22
C THR A 232 20.28 18.80 6.95
N LEU A 233 20.07 19.53 8.04
CA LEU A 233 18.78 19.60 8.73
C LEU A 233 18.39 21.06 8.94
N SER A 234 17.09 21.31 9.01
CA SER A 234 16.59 22.62 9.44
C SER A 234 15.28 22.48 10.21
N ALA A 235 15.03 23.45 11.11
CA ALA A 235 13.84 23.50 11.94
C ALA A 235 13.43 24.93 12.26
N ALA A 236 12.21 25.11 12.78
CA ALA A 236 11.68 26.41 13.17
C ALA A 236 12.28 26.92 14.50
N SER A 237 12.86 26.03 15.33
CA SER A 237 13.53 26.38 16.58
C SER A 237 14.75 25.50 16.85
N ALA A 238 15.64 25.95 17.73
CA ALA A 238 16.83 25.21 18.14
C ALA A 238 16.47 23.87 18.81
N ASP A 239 15.43 23.85 19.66
CA ASP A 239 14.96 22.64 20.34
C ASP A 239 14.42 21.59 19.33
N GLN A 240 13.65 22.03 18.32
CA GLN A 240 13.18 21.15 17.27
C GLN A 240 14.33 20.62 16.40
N LEU A 241 15.32 21.46 16.09
CA LEU A 241 16.50 21.03 15.35
C LEU A 241 17.28 19.96 16.11
N GLN A 242 17.44 20.12 17.41
CA GLN A 242 18.11 19.13 18.28
C GLN A 242 17.35 17.80 18.29
N LYS A 243 16.02 17.82 18.47
CA LYS A 243 15.18 16.61 18.44
C LYS A 243 15.25 15.91 17.09
N LEU A 244 15.24 16.69 16.01
CA LEU A 244 15.36 16.14 14.66
C LEU A 244 16.73 15.51 14.44
N ALA A 245 17.81 16.15 14.87
CA ALA A 245 19.17 15.62 14.77
C ALA A 245 19.30 14.28 15.51
N LEU A 246 18.77 14.19 16.74
CA LEU A 246 18.77 12.96 17.53
C LEU A 246 17.98 11.83 16.84
N SER A 247 16.83 12.15 16.23
CA SER A 247 16.02 11.16 15.52
C SER A 247 16.68 10.63 14.24
N CYS A 248 17.50 11.46 13.57
CA CYS A 248 18.23 11.07 12.37
C CYS A 248 19.55 10.32 12.67
N ALA A 249 20.14 10.54 13.82
CA ALA A 249 21.47 10.03 14.16
C ALA A 249 21.58 8.49 14.06
N GLY A 250 20.55 7.75 14.50
CA GLY A 250 20.50 6.30 14.39
C GLY A 250 20.54 5.83 12.94
N ARG A 251 19.70 6.42 12.10
CA ARG A 251 19.59 6.07 10.67
C ARG A 251 20.88 6.36 9.89
N LEU A 252 21.52 7.47 10.19
CA LEU A 252 22.77 7.85 9.54
C LEU A 252 23.94 6.95 9.98
N ARG A 253 23.92 6.49 11.22
CA ARG A 253 24.92 5.55 11.75
C ARG A 253 24.86 4.21 11.00
N ASP A 254 23.66 3.70 10.79
CA ASP A 254 23.42 2.36 10.23
C ASP A 254 23.39 2.36 8.68
N ALA A 255 23.45 3.56 8.06
CA ALA A 255 23.47 3.69 6.60
C ALA A 255 24.81 3.19 6.03
N ASP A 256 24.78 2.40 4.97
CA ASP A 256 25.95 2.15 4.13
C ASP A 256 26.35 3.41 3.33
N GLY A 257 27.40 3.36 2.55
CA GLY A 257 27.89 4.53 1.81
C GLY A 257 26.87 5.04 0.77
N GLU A 258 26.18 4.13 0.09
CA GLU A 258 25.18 4.48 -0.93
C GLU A 258 23.94 5.13 -0.29
N LEU A 259 23.41 4.52 0.78
CA LEU A 259 22.29 5.08 1.52
C LEU A 259 22.64 6.43 2.16
N PHE A 260 23.88 6.60 2.62
CA PHE A 260 24.34 7.88 3.18
C PHE A 260 24.33 8.98 2.13
N THR A 261 24.81 8.71 0.91
CA THR A 261 24.77 9.66 -0.21
C THR A 261 23.32 10.03 -0.58
N ASP A 262 22.42 9.08 -0.64
CA ASP A 262 20.99 9.31 -0.89
C ASP A 262 20.34 10.16 0.21
N LEU A 263 20.70 9.94 1.47
CA LEU A 263 20.24 10.74 2.61
C LEU A 263 20.76 12.18 2.54
N CYS A 264 22.02 12.38 2.17
CA CYS A 264 22.62 13.70 1.95
C CYS A 264 21.88 14.45 0.84
N LEU A 265 21.70 13.83 -0.31
CA LEU A 265 20.97 14.40 -1.45
C LEU A 265 19.53 14.77 -1.06
N THR A 266 18.82 13.86 -0.42
CA THR A 266 17.45 14.08 0.04
C THR A 266 17.35 15.21 1.04
N SER A 267 18.31 15.32 1.96
CA SER A 267 18.33 16.37 2.97
C SER A 267 18.56 17.76 2.36
N CYS A 268 19.38 17.83 1.31
CA CYS A 268 19.69 19.08 0.63
C CYS A 268 18.56 19.56 -0.30
N LEU A 269 17.91 18.64 -1.02
CA LEU A 269 16.96 18.97 -2.09
C LEU A 269 15.50 18.77 -1.70
N GLY A 270 15.21 17.80 -0.84
CA GLY A 270 13.86 17.33 -0.53
C GLY A 270 13.20 17.97 0.69
N ARG A 271 13.79 19.02 1.28
CA ARG A 271 13.30 19.64 2.52
C ARG A 271 13.19 21.14 2.39
N ALA A 272 12.16 21.72 3.01
CA ALA A 272 12.05 23.16 3.14
C ALA A 272 13.16 23.70 4.05
N ALA A 273 13.79 24.81 3.64
CA ALA A 273 14.82 25.48 4.45
C ALA A 273 14.17 26.30 5.56
N MET A 274 14.49 25.97 6.81
CA MET A 274 14.03 26.66 8.02
C MET A 274 15.13 27.53 8.63
N PRO A 275 14.81 28.47 9.55
CA PRO A 275 15.80 29.40 10.09
C PRO A 275 16.95 28.76 10.85
N TYR A 276 16.68 27.75 11.67
CA TYR A 276 17.72 27.02 12.42
C TYR A 276 18.23 25.86 11.58
N ARG A 277 19.53 25.80 11.34
CA ARG A 277 20.16 24.87 10.42
C ARG A 277 21.33 24.11 11.03
N LEU A 278 21.50 22.87 10.59
CA LEU A 278 22.64 22.02 10.92
C LEU A 278 23.16 21.44 9.59
N ALA A 279 24.47 21.46 9.41
CA ALA A 279 25.14 20.74 8.33
C ALA A 279 26.22 19.83 8.91
N VAL A 280 26.27 18.60 8.46
CA VAL A 280 27.21 17.57 8.90
C VAL A 280 28.02 17.11 7.69
N PHE A 281 29.33 17.17 7.78
CA PHE A 281 30.26 16.80 6.71
C PHE A 281 30.93 15.45 6.95
N ASP A 282 30.90 14.96 8.19
CA ASP A 282 31.45 13.66 8.54
C ASP A 282 30.35 12.78 9.15
N ARG A 283 30.22 11.58 8.61
CA ARG A 283 29.29 10.54 9.09
C ARG A 283 29.51 10.24 10.58
N GLN A 284 30.75 10.29 11.07
CA GLN A 284 31.08 10.05 12.46
C GLN A 284 30.73 11.22 13.39
N ALA A 285 30.70 12.45 12.88
CA ALA A 285 30.37 13.63 13.66
C ALA A 285 28.93 13.66 14.21
N MET A 286 28.00 12.92 13.59
CA MET A 286 26.63 12.76 14.09
C MET A 286 26.52 11.89 15.36
N HIS A 287 27.61 11.26 15.80
CA HIS A 287 27.62 10.44 17.02
C HIS A 287 27.81 11.28 18.29
N SER A 288 28.20 12.54 18.15
CA SER A 288 28.41 13.44 19.27
C SER A 288 27.10 14.17 19.58
N ALA A 289 26.68 14.15 20.84
CA ALA A 289 25.47 14.83 21.26
C ALA A 289 25.55 16.35 20.92
N PRO A 290 24.43 17.00 20.53
CA PRO A 290 24.39 18.43 20.32
C PRO A 290 24.80 19.16 21.61
N GLY A 291 25.91 19.86 21.58
CA GLY A 291 26.47 20.56 22.73
C GLY A 291 27.98 20.41 22.86
N CYS A 292 28.57 19.36 22.35
CA CYS A 292 30.01 19.25 22.17
C CYS A 292 30.28 19.43 20.68
N ALA A 293 30.98 20.47 20.29
CA ALA A 293 31.42 20.68 18.92
C ALA A 293 32.56 19.70 18.62
N PRO A 294 32.28 18.55 17.96
CA PRO A 294 33.34 17.81 17.32
C PRO A 294 33.59 18.46 15.96
N ASP A 295 34.82 18.37 15.48
CA ASP A 295 35.17 18.71 14.11
C ASP A 295 34.22 17.97 13.15
N GLY A 296 33.44 18.68 12.34
CA GLY A 296 32.63 18.07 11.28
C GLY A 296 31.12 18.43 11.22
N TYR A 297 30.63 19.34 12.08
CA TYR A 297 29.29 19.91 11.86
C TYR A 297 29.23 21.41 12.13
N PHE A 298 28.29 22.09 11.50
CA PHE A 298 28.02 23.53 11.68
C PHE A 298 26.55 23.71 12.05
N THR A 299 26.29 24.59 13.05
CA THR A 299 24.93 25.02 13.38
C THR A 299 24.86 26.54 13.28
N GLY A 300 23.71 27.04 12.87
CA GLY A 300 23.50 28.49 12.78
C GLY A 300 22.02 28.86 12.65
N ARG A 301 21.72 30.13 12.86
CA ARG A 301 20.44 30.74 12.55
C ARG A 301 20.62 31.68 11.37
N VAL A 302 19.76 31.54 10.36
CA VAL A 302 19.70 32.49 9.25
C VAL A 302 18.94 33.72 9.77
N PRO A 303 19.50 34.96 9.67
CA PRO A 303 18.77 36.17 9.99
C PRO A 303 17.49 36.26 9.14
N GLU A 304 16.43 36.79 9.73
CA GLU A 304 15.25 37.21 9.00
C GLU A 304 15.66 38.42 8.14
N GLY A 305 15.60 38.27 6.81
CA GLY A 305 15.84 39.31 5.82
C GLY A 305 14.62 40.19 5.61
#